data_0d2308bbc02e17545ece4bff42da7341
#
_entry.id   0d2308bbc02e17545ece4bff42da7341
#
_cell.length_a   1.000
_cell.length_b   1.000
_cell.length_c   1.000
_cell.angle_alpha   90.00
_cell.angle_beta   90.00
_cell.angle_gamma   90.00
#
_symmetry.space_group_name_H-M   'P 1'
#
loop_
_entity.id
_entity.type
_entity.pdbx_description
1 polymer ?
#
loop_
_entity_poly.entity_id
_entity_poly.type
_entity_poly.pdbx_seq_one_letter_code
_entity_poly.pdbx_strand_id
1 'polypeptide(L)'
;MHGIAAAEARTHFRIGAAYTANQYVLPPVYKRFLERDLPVALRVETLSSQQAQEAVTRRELDMAIVEDDVGFNPELQVTPLFRESFYMICSEGSDYPELVNPHDLDMSQEINVSQRREVQVWNDYWFGSDARPLLNTDTMQLADAWPPTSRVWAAAPAIAAEHMRRAGRAKICRFTAPPPDRISYLIAPRAVELPREAALFLEDLRWELQQHPDVTVYF
;
A
#
# COMPACT_ATOMS: atom_id res chain seq x y z
N MET A 1 -47.25 14.71 -11.79
CA MET A 1 -46.62 13.40 -12.07
C MET A 1 -45.14 13.65 -12.25
N HIS A 2 -44.33 13.37 -11.20
CA HIS A 2 -42.87 13.43 -11.30
C HIS A 2 -42.45 12.07 -11.82
N GLY A 3 -41.95 12.04 -13.06
CA GLY A 3 -41.34 10.85 -13.63
C GLY A 3 -40.12 10.46 -12.82
N ILE A 4 -40.16 9.31 -12.18
CA ILE A 4 -39.01 8.62 -11.65
C ILE A 4 -38.21 8.20 -12.89
N ALA A 5 -37.14 8.95 -13.22
CA ALA A 5 -36.16 8.51 -14.20
C ALA A 5 -35.67 7.15 -13.72
N ALA A 6 -35.84 6.11 -14.52
CA ALA A 6 -35.29 4.79 -14.26
C ALA A 6 -33.78 4.98 -14.07
N ALA A 7 -33.30 4.70 -12.87
CA ALA A 7 -31.88 4.66 -12.62
C ALA A 7 -31.30 3.60 -13.57
N GLU A 8 -30.54 4.03 -14.58
CA GLU A 8 -29.82 3.12 -15.45
C GLU A 8 -28.98 2.22 -14.55
N ALA A 9 -29.13 0.90 -14.74
CA ALA A 9 -28.39 -0.08 -13.95
C ALA A 9 -26.89 0.15 -14.20
N ARG A 10 -26.21 0.73 -13.21
CA ARG A 10 -24.75 0.96 -13.28
C ARG A 10 -24.03 -0.38 -13.30
N THR A 11 -23.10 -0.53 -14.21
CA THR A 11 -22.16 -1.65 -14.19
C THR A 11 -21.34 -1.58 -12.89
N HIS A 12 -21.08 -2.71 -12.25
CA HIS A 12 -20.23 -2.76 -11.07
C HIS A 12 -18.80 -3.04 -11.48
N PHE A 13 -17.86 -2.25 -10.97
CA PHE A 13 -16.44 -2.52 -11.05
C PHE A 13 -15.89 -2.74 -9.62
N ARG A 14 -15.38 -3.96 -9.36
CA ARG A 14 -15.06 -4.45 -8.02
C ARG A 14 -13.55 -4.64 -7.88
N ILE A 15 -12.94 -3.91 -6.98
CA ILE A 15 -11.49 -3.89 -6.77
C ILE A 15 -11.16 -4.29 -5.34
N GLY A 16 -10.22 -5.22 -5.17
CA GLY A 16 -9.55 -5.47 -3.91
C GLY A 16 -8.24 -4.69 -3.81
N ALA A 17 -7.88 -4.27 -2.62
CA ALA A 17 -6.57 -3.65 -2.39
C ALA A 17 -6.01 -4.01 -1.02
N ALA A 18 -4.68 -4.20 -0.94
CA ALA A 18 -3.97 -4.33 0.31
C ALA A 18 -4.11 -3.05 1.15
N TYR A 19 -3.99 -3.18 2.49
CA TYR A 19 -4.24 -2.09 3.42
C TYR A 19 -3.47 -0.81 3.08
N THR A 20 -2.15 -0.90 2.91
CA THR A 20 -1.30 0.27 2.63
C THR A 20 -1.62 0.89 1.28
N ALA A 21 -1.85 0.06 0.25
CA ALA A 21 -2.22 0.54 -1.08
C ALA A 21 -3.56 1.30 -1.03
N ASN A 22 -4.57 0.73 -0.36
CA ASN A 22 -5.88 1.36 -0.26
C ASN A 22 -5.87 2.64 0.59
N GLN A 23 -4.96 2.75 1.54
CA GLN A 23 -4.88 3.91 2.44
C GLN A 23 -4.08 5.07 1.85
N TYR A 24 -2.99 4.80 1.13
CA TYR A 24 -2.03 5.84 0.72
C TYR A 24 -1.85 6.00 -0.78
N VAL A 25 -2.00 4.91 -1.56
CA VAL A 25 -1.76 4.93 -3.00
C VAL A 25 -3.04 5.25 -3.78
N LEU A 26 -4.14 4.58 -3.43
CA LEU A 26 -5.36 4.58 -4.24
C LEU A 26 -6.34 5.74 -4.01
N PRO A 27 -6.37 6.46 -2.88
CA PRO A 27 -7.34 7.54 -2.70
C PRO A 27 -7.32 8.62 -3.80
N PRO A 28 -6.17 9.13 -4.27
CA PRO A 28 -6.14 10.08 -5.38
C PRO A 28 -6.56 9.41 -6.72
N VAL A 29 -6.30 8.11 -6.89
CA VAL A 29 -6.75 7.35 -8.07
C VAL A 29 -8.27 7.22 -8.07
N TYR A 30 -8.89 6.91 -6.93
CA TYR A 30 -10.36 6.87 -6.82
C TYR A 30 -10.99 8.21 -7.15
N LYS A 31 -10.41 9.30 -6.62
CA LYS A 31 -10.88 10.65 -6.92
C LYS A 31 -10.88 10.91 -8.43
N ARG A 32 -9.74 10.68 -9.09
CA ARG A 32 -9.58 10.87 -10.53
C ARG A 32 -10.54 10.00 -11.35
N PHE A 33 -10.68 8.73 -10.96
CA PHE A 33 -11.60 7.80 -11.62
C PHE A 33 -13.07 8.25 -11.51
N LEU A 34 -13.48 8.74 -10.34
CA LEU A 34 -14.84 9.26 -10.12
C LEU A 34 -15.11 10.55 -10.90
N GLU A 35 -14.09 11.39 -11.11
CA GLU A 35 -14.19 12.61 -11.93
C GLU A 35 -14.42 12.32 -13.43
N ARG A 36 -14.22 11.07 -13.88
CA ARG A 36 -14.53 10.65 -15.26
C ARG A 36 -16.03 10.52 -15.54
N ASP A 37 -16.89 10.59 -14.51
CA ASP A 37 -18.36 10.50 -14.59
C ASP A 37 -18.86 9.30 -15.42
N LEU A 38 -18.27 8.14 -15.21
CA LEU A 38 -18.62 6.90 -15.89
C LEU A 38 -19.92 6.31 -15.30
N PRO A 39 -20.75 5.63 -16.11
CA PRO A 39 -21.97 4.96 -15.64
C PRO A 39 -21.64 3.66 -14.90
N VAL A 40 -20.71 3.70 -13.95
CA VAL A 40 -20.19 2.57 -13.19
C VAL A 40 -20.29 2.82 -11.69
N ALA A 41 -20.58 1.78 -10.93
CA ALA A 41 -20.48 1.78 -9.48
C ALA A 41 -19.16 1.10 -9.07
N LEU A 42 -18.23 1.88 -8.53
CA LEU A 42 -16.98 1.36 -8.00
C LEU A 42 -17.22 0.75 -6.61
N ARG A 43 -16.84 -0.53 -6.44
CA ARG A 43 -16.79 -1.20 -5.14
C ARG A 43 -15.34 -1.49 -4.80
N VAL A 44 -14.91 -1.06 -3.63
CA VAL A 44 -13.53 -1.25 -3.14
C VAL A 44 -13.56 -2.03 -1.84
N GLU A 45 -12.72 -3.05 -1.74
CA GLU A 45 -12.55 -3.85 -0.53
C GLU A 45 -11.08 -3.84 -0.09
N THR A 46 -10.85 -3.62 1.20
CA THR A 46 -9.51 -3.74 1.79
C THR A 46 -9.32 -5.17 2.29
N LEU A 47 -8.33 -5.85 1.78
CA LEU A 47 -8.12 -7.27 2.00
C LEU A 47 -6.62 -7.58 2.18
N SER A 48 -6.29 -8.67 2.88
CA SER A 48 -4.95 -9.24 2.79
C SER A 48 -4.70 -9.81 1.39
N SER A 49 -3.44 -9.97 1.00
CA SER A 49 -3.10 -10.54 -0.31
C SER A 49 -3.71 -11.92 -0.53
N GLN A 50 -3.77 -12.76 0.50
CA GLN A 50 -4.41 -14.07 0.43
C GLN A 50 -5.93 -13.96 0.20
N GLN A 51 -6.61 -13.13 0.98
CA GLN A 51 -8.06 -12.92 0.82
C GLN A 51 -8.39 -12.34 -0.57
N ALA A 52 -7.56 -11.42 -1.06
CA ALA A 52 -7.72 -10.84 -2.38
C ALA A 52 -7.57 -11.90 -3.50
N GLN A 53 -6.57 -12.80 -3.40
CA GLN A 53 -6.42 -13.91 -4.34
C GLN A 53 -7.65 -14.82 -4.35
N GLU A 54 -8.17 -15.19 -3.18
CA GLU A 54 -9.37 -16.01 -3.07
C GLU A 54 -10.59 -15.34 -3.69
N ALA A 55 -10.81 -14.04 -3.39
CA ALA A 55 -11.94 -13.28 -3.91
C ALA A 55 -11.89 -13.09 -5.44
N VAL A 56 -10.69 -12.86 -6.00
CA VAL A 56 -10.50 -12.79 -7.46
C VAL A 56 -10.73 -14.16 -8.11
N THR A 57 -10.22 -15.23 -7.51
CA THR A 57 -10.45 -16.60 -8.01
C THR A 57 -11.94 -16.95 -8.03
N ARG A 58 -12.70 -16.57 -7.00
CA ARG A 58 -14.16 -16.78 -6.92
C ARG A 58 -14.98 -15.79 -7.73
N ARG A 59 -14.35 -14.85 -8.45
CA ARG A 59 -15.04 -13.81 -9.22
C ARG A 59 -15.90 -12.86 -8.36
N GLU A 60 -15.60 -12.75 -7.09
CA GLU A 60 -16.18 -11.76 -6.18
C GLU A 60 -15.60 -10.37 -6.44
N LEU A 61 -14.35 -10.32 -6.91
CA LEU A 61 -13.65 -9.13 -7.39
C LEU A 61 -13.23 -9.30 -8.86
N ASP A 62 -13.19 -8.20 -9.59
CA ASP A 62 -12.74 -8.17 -10.97
C ASP A 62 -11.21 -8.14 -11.05
N MET A 63 -10.57 -7.46 -10.10
CA MET A 63 -9.11 -7.45 -9.93
C MET A 63 -8.73 -7.06 -8.49
N ALA A 64 -7.47 -7.24 -8.14
CA ALA A 64 -6.95 -6.69 -6.89
C ALA A 64 -5.49 -6.23 -7.01
N ILE A 65 -5.11 -5.28 -6.15
CA ILE A 65 -3.74 -4.79 -5.99
C ILE A 65 -3.21 -5.33 -4.66
N VAL A 66 -2.19 -6.15 -4.74
CA VAL A 66 -1.59 -6.86 -3.62
C VAL A 66 -0.11 -6.52 -3.46
N GLU A 67 0.43 -6.72 -2.27
CA GLU A 67 1.77 -6.27 -1.90
C GLU A 67 2.75 -7.42 -1.61
N ASP A 68 2.26 -8.66 -1.49
CA ASP A 68 3.08 -9.81 -1.14
C ASP A 68 3.30 -10.73 -2.33
N ASP A 69 4.26 -11.65 -2.17
CA ASP A 69 4.47 -12.74 -3.09
C ASP A 69 3.17 -13.52 -3.30
N VAL A 70 2.65 -13.38 -4.49
CA VAL A 70 1.45 -14.10 -4.90
C VAL A 70 1.89 -15.49 -5.26
N GLY A 71 1.65 -16.46 -4.39
CA GLY A 71 1.91 -17.86 -4.68
C GLY A 71 1.33 -18.28 -6.03
N PHE A 72 1.96 -19.26 -6.68
CA PHE A 72 1.51 -19.72 -7.99
C PHE A 72 0.04 -20.19 -7.93
N ASN A 73 -0.82 -19.49 -8.69
CA ASN A 73 -2.20 -19.87 -8.94
C ASN A 73 -2.46 -19.83 -10.46
N PRO A 74 -2.70 -20.98 -11.13
CA PRO A 74 -2.87 -21.04 -12.57
C PRO A 74 -4.11 -20.28 -13.09
N GLU A 75 -5.09 -20.01 -12.23
CA GLU A 75 -6.31 -19.29 -12.57
C GLU A 75 -6.12 -17.76 -12.57
N LEU A 76 -5.02 -17.28 -11.97
CA LEU A 76 -4.72 -15.86 -11.86
C LEU A 76 -3.63 -15.45 -12.84
N GLN A 77 -3.78 -14.26 -13.37
CA GLN A 77 -2.71 -13.48 -13.98
C GLN A 77 -2.15 -12.53 -12.93
N VAL A 78 -0.83 -12.55 -12.77
CA VAL A 78 -0.09 -11.69 -11.84
C VAL A 78 0.80 -10.77 -12.68
N THR A 79 0.66 -9.48 -12.49
CA THR A 79 1.43 -8.46 -13.22
C THR A 79 2.06 -7.49 -12.24
N PRO A 80 3.39 -7.28 -12.24
CA PRO A 80 4.01 -6.27 -11.40
C PRO A 80 3.51 -4.88 -11.83
N LEU A 81 3.11 -4.07 -10.85
CA LEU A 81 2.64 -2.71 -11.10
C LEU A 81 3.72 -1.68 -10.79
N PHE A 82 4.24 -1.69 -9.58
CA PHE A 82 5.26 -0.74 -9.18
C PHE A 82 6.12 -1.28 -8.04
N ARG A 83 7.29 -0.66 -7.89
CA ARG A 83 8.23 -0.89 -6.81
C ARG A 83 8.49 0.42 -6.07
N GLU A 84 8.55 0.36 -4.76
CA GLU A 84 8.90 1.49 -3.91
C GLU A 84 9.88 1.08 -2.81
N SER A 85 10.72 2.03 -2.40
CA SER A 85 11.70 1.85 -1.33
C SER A 85 11.06 2.09 0.04
N PHE A 86 11.80 1.70 1.09
CA PHE A 86 11.44 1.97 2.48
C PHE A 86 12.23 3.15 3.05
N TYR A 87 11.55 3.96 3.83
CA TYR A 87 12.11 5.00 4.67
C TYR A 87 11.85 4.71 6.14
N MET A 88 12.66 5.28 7.00
CA MET A 88 12.33 5.40 8.41
C MET A 88 11.44 6.62 8.60
N ILE A 89 10.34 6.44 9.29
CA ILE A 89 9.51 7.54 9.79
C ILE A 89 9.58 7.58 11.31
N CYS A 90 9.55 8.78 11.87
CA CYS A 90 9.57 9.03 13.29
C CYS A 90 8.81 10.30 13.61
N SER A 91 8.64 10.61 14.90
CA SER A 91 8.00 11.84 15.34
C SER A 91 8.79 13.07 14.82
N GLU A 92 8.10 14.16 14.47
CA GLU A 92 8.74 15.39 13.98
C GLU A 92 9.75 15.98 14.96
N GLY A 93 9.48 15.88 16.26
CA GLY A 93 10.36 16.38 17.34
C GLY A 93 11.48 15.41 17.72
N SER A 94 11.66 14.28 17.05
CA SER A 94 12.72 13.34 17.37
C SER A 94 14.09 13.85 16.93
N ASP A 95 15.12 13.41 17.64
CA ASP A 95 16.53 13.79 17.41
C ASP A 95 17.25 12.88 16.38
N TYR A 96 16.53 12.01 15.68
CA TYR A 96 17.14 11.16 14.65
C TYR A 96 17.77 12.00 13.51
N PRO A 97 18.97 11.64 13.02
CA PRO A 97 19.58 12.29 11.87
C PRO A 97 18.80 11.96 10.57
N GLU A 98 19.08 12.70 9.50
CA GLU A 98 18.47 12.43 8.18
C GLU A 98 18.86 11.07 7.60
N LEU A 99 20.06 10.58 7.92
CA LEU A 99 20.58 9.29 7.50
C LEU A 99 20.86 8.44 8.76
N VAL A 100 20.19 7.31 8.87
CA VAL A 100 20.18 6.45 10.06
C VAL A 100 20.77 5.08 9.72
N ASN A 101 21.74 4.65 10.51
CA ASN A 101 22.21 3.26 10.44
C ASN A 101 21.24 2.39 11.27
N PRO A 102 20.72 1.29 10.73
CA PRO A 102 19.86 0.38 11.48
C PRO A 102 20.50 -0.13 12.78
N HIS A 103 21.83 -0.28 12.81
CA HIS A 103 22.56 -0.67 14.01
C HIS A 103 22.38 0.32 15.19
N ASP A 104 22.11 1.59 14.91
CA ASP A 104 21.93 2.64 15.91
C ASP A 104 20.48 2.78 16.41
N LEU A 105 19.59 1.95 15.89
CA LEU A 105 18.17 1.92 16.26
C LEU A 105 17.93 0.94 17.40
N ASP A 106 16.98 1.29 18.24
CA ASP A 106 16.44 0.43 19.29
C ASP A 106 15.12 -0.19 18.81
N MET A 107 15.12 -1.52 18.62
CA MET A 107 13.94 -2.28 18.21
C MET A 107 12.79 -2.14 19.22
N SER A 108 13.07 -1.93 20.50
CA SER A 108 12.05 -1.70 21.51
C SER A 108 11.28 -0.37 21.34
N GLN A 109 11.72 0.47 20.42
CA GLN A 109 11.05 1.71 20.01
C GLN A 109 10.37 1.58 18.63
N GLU A 110 10.44 0.43 17.96
CA GLU A 110 9.80 0.23 16.67
C GLU A 110 8.28 0.07 16.81
N ILE A 111 7.55 0.75 15.93
CA ILE A 111 6.21 0.34 15.55
C ILE A 111 6.33 -0.48 14.27
N ASN A 112 6.24 -1.78 14.39
CA ASN A 112 6.31 -2.70 13.28
C ASN A 112 4.94 -2.82 12.61
N VAL A 113 4.84 -2.31 11.38
CA VAL A 113 3.61 -2.36 10.59
C VAL A 113 3.67 -3.45 9.51
N SER A 114 4.86 -3.91 9.18
CA SER A 114 5.03 -4.87 8.10
C SER A 114 5.00 -6.30 8.63
N GLN A 115 4.12 -7.11 8.02
CA GLN A 115 4.13 -8.57 8.20
C GLN A 115 4.86 -9.29 7.07
N ARG A 116 5.55 -8.53 6.18
CA ARG A 116 6.30 -9.10 5.06
C ARG A 116 7.54 -9.85 5.56
N ARG A 117 7.75 -11.03 4.98
CA ARG A 117 8.89 -11.89 5.31
C ARG A 117 10.24 -11.18 5.10
N GLU A 118 10.38 -10.41 4.03
CA GLU A 118 11.62 -9.70 3.70
C GLU A 118 11.96 -8.64 4.75
N VAL A 119 10.97 -7.92 5.25
CA VAL A 119 11.16 -6.93 6.34
C VAL A 119 11.47 -7.66 7.64
N GLN A 120 10.83 -8.79 7.92
CA GLN A 120 11.15 -9.60 9.10
C GLN A 120 12.59 -10.12 9.03
N VAL A 121 13.05 -10.62 7.88
CA VAL A 121 14.45 -11.07 7.70
C VAL A 121 15.42 -9.90 7.90
N TRP A 122 15.09 -8.69 7.43
CA TRP A 122 15.88 -7.50 7.66
C TRP A 122 15.92 -7.12 9.16
N ASN A 123 14.77 -7.18 9.85
CA ASN A 123 14.70 -6.96 11.31
C ASN A 123 15.57 -8.00 12.06
N ASP A 124 15.42 -9.28 11.75
CA ASP A 124 16.19 -10.36 12.37
C ASP A 124 17.71 -10.20 12.18
N TYR A 125 18.11 -9.70 11.00
CA TYR A 125 19.52 -9.45 10.71
C TYR A 125 20.10 -8.31 11.55
N TRP A 126 19.39 -7.21 11.72
CA TRP A 126 19.91 -6.04 12.42
C TRP A 126 19.71 -6.11 13.93
N PHE A 127 18.63 -6.68 14.40
CA PHE A 127 18.24 -6.63 15.81
C PHE A 127 18.24 -8.00 16.50
N GLY A 128 18.37 -9.08 15.72
CA GLY A 128 18.28 -10.46 16.21
C GLY A 128 16.84 -10.97 16.28
N SER A 129 16.66 -12.28 16.10
CA SER A 129 15.34 -12.94 16.05
C SER A 129 14.53 -12.86 17.34
N ASP A 130 15.20 -12.59 18.46
CA ASP A 130 14.56 -12.45 19.79
C ASP A 130 14.14 -11.02 20.12
N ALA A 131 14.57 -10.04 19.30
CA ALA A 131 14.17 -8.65 19.49
C ALA A 131 12.65 -8.49 19.30
N ARG A 132 12.08 -7.58 20.06
CA ARG A 132 10.62 -7.32 20.02
C ARG A 132 10.37 -5.85 19.80
N PRO A 133 9.52 -5.49 18.84
CA PRO A 133 9.10 -4.11 18.63
C PRO A 133 8.24 -3.62 19.81
N LEU A 134 8.15 -2.30 19.96
CA LEU A 134 7.27 -1.65 20.91
C LEU A 134 5.80 -2.03 20.64
N LEU A 135 5.43 -2.09 19.35
CA LEU A 135 4.09 -2.38 18.92
C LEU A 135 4.12 -3.11 17.57
N ASN A 136 3.31 -4.16 17.43
CA ASN A 136 2.98 -4.77 16.14
C ASN A 136 1.55 -4.35 15.75
N THR A 137 1.37 -3.90 14.52
CA THR A 137 0.07 -3.48 13.99
C THR A 137 -0.02 -3.79 12.50
N ASP A 138 -1.23 -3.87 11.99
CA ASP A 138 -1.54 -4.03 10.56
C ASP A 138 -1.82 -2.70 9.85
N THR A 139 -1.74 -1.58 10.57
CA THR A 139 -2.05 -0.25 10.04
C THR A 139 -1.04 0.81 10.41
N MET A 140 -0.66 1.66 9.44
CA MET A 140 0.18 2.84 9.66
C MET A 140 -0.56 3.97 10.40
N GLN A 141 -1.89 3.91 10.54
CA GLN A 141 -2.66 4.98 11.20
C GLN A 141 -2.26 5.20 12.66
N LEU A 142 -1.70 4.20 13.31
CA LEU A 142 -1.20 4.34 14.70
C LEU A 142 0.00 5.29 14.82
N ALA A 143 0.65 5.67 13.72
CA ALA A 143 1.66 6.73 13.73
C ALA A 143 1.08 8.08 14.22
N ASP A 144 -0.23 8.29 14.12
CA ASP A 144 -0.90 9.47 14.68
C ASP A 144 -0.88 9.51 16.23
N ALA A 145 -0.62 8.37 16.85
CA ALA A 145 -0.54 8.24 18.31
C ALA A 145 0.88 8.41 18.87
N TRP A 146 1.87 8.77 18.04
CA TRP A 146 3.25 8.92 18.51
C TRP A 146 3.39 10.15 19.42
N PRO A 147 4.07 10.00 20.58
CA PRO A 147 4.42 11.16 21.37
C PRO A 147 5.34 12.10 20.57
N PRO A 148 5.11 13.42 20.55
CA PRO A 148 5.80 14.36 19.67
C PRO A 148 7.33 14.41 19.80
N THR A 149 7.87 13.97 20.93
CA THR A 149 9.32 13.99 21.22
C THR A 149 9.89 12.60 21.47
N SER A 150 9.16 11.55 21.08
CA SER A 150 9.60 10.18 21.32
C SER A 150 10.68 9.74 20.30
N ARG A 151 11.44 8.74 20.70
CA ARG A 151 12.34 8.01 19.78
C ARG A 151 11.64 6.84 19.07
N VAL A 152 10.33 6.83 19.06
CA VAL A 152 9.53 5.83 18.33
C VAL A 152 9.75 5.99 16.84
N TRP A 153 9.93 4.88 16.15
CA TRP A 153 10.18 4.84 14.71
C TRP A 153 9.43 3.69 14.04
N ALA A 154 9.27 3.77 12.73
CA ALA A 154 8.76 2.69 11.90
C ALA A 154 9.45 2.68 10.53
N ALA A 155 9.54 1.51 9.92
CA ALA A 155 9.86 1.39 8.50
C ALA A 155 8.58 1.55 7.68
N ALA A 156 8.55 2.52 6.78
CA ALA A 156 7.39 2.84 5.96
C ALA A 156 7.74 2.87 4.46
N PRO A 157 6.86 2.36 3.59
CA PRO A 157 7.01 2.51 2.14
C PRO A 157 6.98 3.98 1.74
N ALA A 158 7.67 4.32 0.66
CA ALA A 158 7.93 5.70 0.23
C ALA A 158 6.66 6.55 0.11
N ILE A 159 5.59 6.03 -0.51
CA ILE A 159 4.33 6.78 -0.70
C ILE A 159 3.66 7.05 0.66
N ALA A 160 3.62 6.04 1.54
CA ALA A 160 3.05 6.20 2.87
C ALA A 160 3.85 7.20 3.72
N ALA A 161 5.19 7.09 3.72
CA ALA A 161 6.07 8.02 4.41
C ALA A 161 5.86 9.47 3.95
N GLU A 162 5.81 9.70 2.64
CA GLU A 162 5.60 11.04 2.08
C GLU A 162 4.21 11.60 2.41
N HIS A 163 3.18 10.74 2.38
CA HIS A 163 1.82 11.14 2.79
C HIS A 163 1.81 11.62 4.25
N MET A 164 2.44 10.87 5.16
CA MET A 164 2.51 11.22 6.57
C MET A 164 3.32 12.49 6.80
N ARG A 165 4.43 12.66 6.09
CA ARG A 165 5.25 13.89 6.14
C ARG A 165 4.46 15.11 5.69
N ARG A 166 3.73 15.03 4.56
CA ARG A 166 2.88 16.14 4.06
C ARG A 166 1.76 16.50 5.01
N ALA A 167 1.26 15.52 5.74
CA ALA A 167 0.23 15.73 6.76
C ALA A 167 0.78 16.31 8.10
N GLY A 168 2.10 16.56 8.21
CA GLY A 168 2.74 17.03 9.44
C GLY A 168 2.70 16.00 10.57
N ARG A 169 2.72 14.70 10.22
CA ARG A 169 2.57 13.61 11.19
C ARG A 169 3.87 12.86 11.45
N ALA A 170 4.85 12.99 10.56
CA ALA A 170 6.12 12.29 10.67
C ALA A 170 7.24 13.03 9.97
N LYS A 171 8.45 12.89 10.53
CA LYS A 171 9.71 13.18 9.88
C LYS A 171 10.17 11.95 9.12
N ILE A 172 10.72 12.15 7.92
CA ILE A 172 11.35 11.08 7.13
C ILE A 172 12.85 11.10 7.36
N CYS A 173 13.41 9.92 7.63
CA CYS A 173 14.85 9.66 7.62
C CYS A 173 15.15 8.54 6.63
N ARG A 174 16.35 8.54 6.06
CA ARG A 174 16.84 7.48 5.18
C ARG A 174 17.59 6.43 5.98
N PHE A 175 17.42 5.17 5.64
CA PHE A 175 18.32 4.12 6.14
C PHE A 175 19.62 4.09 5.33
N THR A 176 20.76 3.84 5.98
CA THR A 176 22.00 3.49 5.27
C THR A 176 21.93 2.12 4.63
N ALA A 177 21.09 1.23 5.18
CA ALA A 177 20.80 -0.11 4.68
C ALA A 177 19.29 -0.38 4.89
N PRO A 178 18.42 0.02 3.95
CA PRO A 178 16.97 -0.11 4.08
C PRO A 178 16.52 -1.57 3.99
N PRO A 179 15.30 -1.88 4.44
CA PRO A 179 14.63 -3.12 4.05
C PRO A 179 14.54 -3.25 2.53
N PRO A 180 14.43 -4.47 1.98
CA PRO A 180 14.22 -4.68 0.54
C PRO A 180 12.98 -3.94 0.03
N ASP A 181 13.11 -3.36 -1.16
CA ASP A 181 12.02 -2.66 -1.83
C ASP A 181 10.75 -3.52 -1.90
N ARG A 182 9.60 -2.88 -1.82
CA ARG A 182 8.30 -3.50 -1.96
C ARG A 182 7.85 -3.48 -3.40
N ILE A 183 7.33 -4.61 -3.91
CA ILE A 183 6.67 -4.68 -5.22
C ILE A 183 5.18 -4.90 -4.99
N SER A 184 4.38 -4.05 -5.62
CA SER A 184 2.92 -4.23 -5.69
C SER A 184 2.53 -4.86 -7.01
N TYR A 185 1.59 -5.79 -6.97
CA TYR A 185 1.14 -6.58 -8.11
C TYR A 185 -0.34 -6.38 -8.36
N LEU A 186 -0.72 -6.39 -9.62
CA LEU A 186 -2.09 -6.62 -10.06
C LEU A 186 -2.33 -8.13 -10.14
N ILE A 187 -3.40 -8.59 -9.52
CA ILE A 187 -3.94 -9.91 -9.75
C ILE A 187 -5.32 -9.81 -10.40
N ALA A 188 -5.53 -10.62 -11.43
CA ALA A 188 -6.76 -10.67 -12.19
C ALA A 188 -7.04 -12.11 -12.65
N PRO A 189 -8.28 -12.47 -12.96
CA PRO A 189 -8.59 -13.78 -13.53
C PRO A 189 -7.93 -13.95 -14.89
N ARG A 190 -7.20 -15.05 -15.11
CA ARG A 190 -6.48 -15.31 -16.36
C ARG A 190 -7.41 -15.51 -17.56
N ALA A 191 -8.55 -16.15 -17.36
CA ALA A 191 -9.46 -16.58 -18.44
C ALA A 191 -10.55 -15.56 -18.77
N VAL A 192 -10.52 -14.38 -18.20
CA VAL A 192 -11.54 -13.34 -18.39
C VAL A 192 -10.86 -12.03 -18.74
N GLU A 193 -11.35 -11.39 -19.77
CA GLU A 193 -10.96 -10.04 -20.12
C GLU A 193 -11.48 -9.07 -19.05
N LEU A 194 -10.60 -8.20 -18.56
CA LEU A 194 -10.97 -7.18 -17.60
C LEU A 194 -11.96 -6.17 -18.23
N PRO A 195 -12.89 -5.63 -17.46
CA PRO A 195 -13.80 -4.62 -17.96
C PRO A 195 -13.02 -3.37 -18.41
N ARG A 196 -13.60 -2.59 -19.33
CA ARG A 196 -13.01 -1.36 -19.86
C ARG A 196 -12.59 -0.40 -18.75
N GLU A 197 -13.37 -0.34 -17.69
CA GLU A 197 -13.15 0.49 -16.51
C GLU A 197 -11.83 0.17 -15.81
N ALA A 198 -11.40 -1.09 -15.84
CA ALA A 198 -10.10 -1.49 -15.30
C ALA A 198 -8.94 -0.81 -16.02
N ALA A 199 -8.99 -0.71 -17.35
CA ALA A 199 -7.96 -0.02 -18.14
C ALA A 199 -7.88 1.46 -17.77
N LEU A 200 -9.03 2.13 -17.62
CA LEU A 200 -9.09 3.54 -17.21
C LEU A 200 -8.58 3.74 -15.78
N PHE A 201 -8.92 2.83 -14.89
CA PHE A 201 -8.41 2.86 -13.51
C PHE A 201 -6.90 2.67 -13.45
N LEU A 202 -6.34 1.74 -14.22
CA LEU A 202 -4.90 1.50 -14.30
C LEU A 202 -4.16 2.69 -14.95
N GLU A 203 -4.77 3.38 -15.91
CA GLU A 203 -4.25 4.63 -16.46
C GLU A 203 -4.12 5.71 -15.37
N ASP A 204 -5.18 5.90 -14.56
CA ASP A 204 -5.17 6.84 -13.44
C ASP A 204 -4.15 6.46 -12.37
N LEU A 205 -4.02 5.16 -12.08
CA LEU A 205 -3.00 4.64 -11.16
C LEU A 205 -1.59 4.91 -11.68
N ARG A 206 -1.32 4.64 -12.96
CA ARG A 206 -0.02 4.93 -13.58
C ARG A 206 0.33 6.41 -13.46
N TRP A 207 -0.62 7.27 -13.78
CA TRP A 207 -0.41 8.72 -13.69
C TRP A 207 -0.06 9.15 -12.26
N GLU A 208 -0.78 8.65 -11.27
CA GLU A 208 -0.51 8.95 -9.85
C GLU A 208 0.89 8.48 -9.43
N LEU A 209 1.23 7.24 -9.73
CA LEU A 209 2.52 6.65 -9.37
C LEU A 209 3.71 7.41 -9.98
N GLN A 210 3.55 7.98 -11.18
CA GLN A 210 4.58 8.80 -11.84
C GLN A 210 4.85 10.14 -11.15
N GLN A 211 3.99 10.57 -10.23
CA GLN A 211 4.22 11.76 -9.41
C GLN A 211 5.18 11.50 -8.24
N HIS A 212 5.54 10.25 -7.97
CA HIS A 212 6.41 9.85 -6.87
C HIS A 212 7.81 9.47 -7.37
N PRO A 213 8.85 10.27 -7.05
CA PRO A 213 10.22 10.06 -7.58
C PRO A 213 10.86 8.75 -7.11
N ASP A 214 10.43 8.23 -5.95
CA ASP A 214 10.99 7.01 -5.34
C ASP A 214 10.19 5.75 -5.69
N VAL A 215 9.41 5.83 -6.77
CA VAL A 215 8.58 4.74 -7.27
C VAL A 215 8.99 4.38 -8.70
N THR A 216 9.21 3.09 -8.94
CA THR A 216 9.43 2.56 -10.30
C THR A 216 8.14 1.92 -10.80
N VAL A 217 7.58 2.41 -11.90
CA VAL A 217 6.35 1.89 -12.51
C VAL A 217 6.69 0.89 -13.62
N TYR A 218 5.97 -0.26 -13.67
CA TYR A 218 6.26 -1.37 -14.59
C TYR A 218 5.23 -1.58 -15.70
N PHE A 219 4.09 -0.95 -15.66
CA PHE A 219 2.95 -1.20 -16.58
C PHE A 219 2.56 0.02 -17.39
#